data_7f241720bba0c7842012a2b9ab8a96c1
#
_entry.id   7f241720bba0c7842012a2b9ab8a96c1
#
_cell.length_a   1.000
_cell.length_b   1.000
_cell.length_c   1.000
_cell.angle_alpha   90.00
_cell.angle_beta   90.00
_cell.angle_gamma   90.00
#
_symmetry.space_group_name_H-M   'P 1'
#
loop_
_entity.id
_entity.type
_entity.pdbx_description
1 polymer ?
#
loop_
_entity_poly.entity_id
_entity_poly.type
_entity_poly.pdbx_seq_one_letter_code
_entity_poly.pdbx_strand_id
1 'polypeptide(L)'
;MNRPPAESKMNGQWKKFINEKELKTVGIVICITEHQEFLIIRRSKIDKRRGEWTFPGGHVDDADGSIEAGAIRELYEETNLKCSLKDLLYLGEFGPEKFYFLTQEWNGEVNIDKPNPKTGEIEHDDYKWLTLEEIENSDFSSIKTYILRRALDTINA
;
A
#
# COMPACT_ATOMS: atom_id res chain seq x y z
N MET A 1 19.02 -4.35 -5.47
CA MET A 1 17.61 -4.06 -5.23
C MET A 1 17.35 -3.76 -3.76
N ASN A 2 16.61 -2.71 -3.54
CA ASN A 2 16.27 -2.33 -2.17
C ASN A 2 15.20 -3.24 -1.58
N ARG A 3 15.48 -3.75 -0.41
CA ARG A 3 14.51 -4.52 0.36
C ARG A 3 14.25 -3.79 1.67
N PRO A 4 13.05 -3.97 2.25
CA PRO A 4 12.78 -3.38 3.56
C PRO A 4 13.78 -3.88 4.59
N PRO A 5 14.43 -2.98 5.31
CA PRO A 5 15.40 -3.42 6.32
C PRO A 5 14.75 -4.12 7.51
N ALA A 6 13.46 -3.98 7.68
CA ALA A 6 12.75 -4.54 8.82
C ALA A 6 12.88 -6.06 8.93
N GLU A 7 12.92 -6.76 7.81
CA GLU A 7 13.03 -8.21 7.85
C GLU A 7 14.34 -8.67 8.50
N SER A 8 15.44 -8.03 8.15
CA SER A 8 16.73 -8.39 8.73
C SER A 8 16.83 -7.97 10.19
N LYS A 9 16.01 -7.04 10.63
CA LYS A 9 15.95 -6.56 12.00
C LYS A 9 14.97 -7.29 12.87
N MET A 10 14.09 -8.08 12.26
CA MET A 10 13.03 -8.79 12.98
C MET A 10 13.54 -10.06 13.66
N ASN A 11 14.64 -9.95 14.40
CA ASN A 11 15.02 -11.02 15.29
C ASN A 11 14.01 -11.04 16.44
N GLY A 12 14.03 -12.09 17.25
CA GLY A 12 13.04 -12.29 18.29
C GLY A 12 12.85 -11.12 19.23
N GLN A 13 13.95 -10.50 19.63
CA GLN A 13 13.91 -9.40 20.60
C GLN A 13 13.31 -8.14 20.00
N TRP A 14 13.72 -7.79 18.81
CA TRP A 14 13.21 -6.60 18.12
C TRP A 14 11.72 -6.72 17.84
N LYS A 15 11.32 -7.86 17.31
CA LYS A 15 9.94 -8.15 17.02
C LYS A 15 9.06 -8.09 18.26
N LYS A 16 9.55 -8.65 19.37
CA LYS A 16 8.84 -8.60 20.63
C LYS A 16 8.64 -7.17 21.11
N PHE A 17 9.67 -6.34 21.01
CA PHE A 17 9.59 -4.95 21.41
C PHE A 17 8.51 -4.19 20.63
N ILE A 18 8.45 -4.40 19.32
CA ILE A 18 7.45 -3.75 18.47
C ILE A 18 6.05 -4.20 18.88
N ASN A 19 5.86 -5.49 19.13
CA ASN A 19 4.56 -6.03 19.53
C ASN A 19 4.11 -5.44 20.87
N GLU A 20 5.02 -5.26 21.82
CA GLU A 20 4.71 -4.68 23.11
C GLU A 20 4.24 -3.24 22.97
N LYS A 21 4.70 -2.53 21.97
CA LYS A 21 4.27 -1.15 21.69
C LYS A 21 3.07 -1.08 20.77
N GLU A 22 2.49 -2.23 20.43
CA GLU A 22 1.35 -2.35 19.52
C GLU A 22 1.61 -1.79 18.12
N LEU A 23 2.88 -1.62 17.77
CA LEU A 23 3.25 -1.22 16.41
C LEU A 23 3.12 -2.42 15.49
N LYS A 24 2.40 -2.21 14.39
CA LYS A 24 2.19 -3.25 13.39
C LYS A 24 2.80 -2.83 12.08
N THR A 25 3.44 -3.78 11.41
CA THR A 25 4.03 -3.55 10.11
C THR A 25 2.94 -3.44 9.06
N VAL A 26 3.01 -2.40 8.26
CA VAL A 26 2.07 -2.13 7.17
C VAL A 26 2.82 -2.18 5.85
N GLY A 27 2.28 -2.93 4.90
CA GLY A 27 2.79 -2.99 3.54
C GLY A 27 1.83 -2.29 2.59
N ILE A 28 2.34 -1.38 1.77
CA ILE A 28 1.54 -0.54 0.89
C ILE A 28 2.07 -0.66 -0.52
N VAL A 29 1.18 -0.87 -1.50
CA VAL A 29 1.58 -0.94 -2.91
C VAL A 29 0.99 0.24 -3.65
N ILE A 30 1.86 1.02 -4.28
CA ILE A 30 1.46 2.10 -5.19
C ILE A 30 1.50 1.52 -6.61
N CYS A 31 0.35 1.49 -7.27
CA CYS A 31 0.23 1.07 -8.65
C CYS A 31 0.29 2.31 -9.54
N ILE A 32 1.15 2.28 -10.56
CA ILE A 32 1.28 3.38 -11.49
C ILE A 32 1.15 2.87 -12.93
N THR A 33 0.32 3.53 -13.74
CA THR A 33 0.13 3.20 -15.15
C THR A 33 1.25 3.79 -16.01
N GLU A 34 1.30 3.39 -17.28
CA GLU A 34 2.25 3.96 -18.24
C GLU A 34 2.03 5.46 -18.46
N HIS A 35 0.84 5.97 -18.17
CA HIS A 35 0.52 7.39 -18.24
C HIS A 35 0.78 8.13 -16.94
N GLN A 36 1.47 7.47 -16.01
CA GLN A 36 1.86 8.01 -14.71
C GLN A 36 0.66 8.40 -13.83
N GLU A 37 -0.40 7.62 -13.92
CA GLU A 37 -1.56 7.74 -13.02
C GLU A 37 -1.43 6.74 -11.90
N PHE A 38 -1.71 7.20 -10.69
CA PHE A 38 -1.63 6.40 -9.47
C PHE A 38 -3.02 5.95 -9.03
N LEU A 39 -3.11 4.73 -8.53
CA LEU A 39 -4.35 4.22 -7.96
C LEU A 39 -4.50 4.69 -6.52
N ILE A 40 -5.60 5.37 -6.24
CA ILE A 40 -6.00 5.70 -4.87
C ILE A 40 -7.41 5.18 -4.62
N ILE A 41 -7.68 4.81 -3.39
CA ILE A 41 -8.97 4.26 -2.98
C ILE A 41 -9.50 5.04 -1.79
N ARG A 42 -10.82 5.07 -1.63
CA ARG A 42 -11.45 5.84 -0.56
C ARG A 42 -12.03 4.91 0.50
N ARG A 43 -11.76 5.24 1.78
CA ARG A 43 -12.28 4.47 2.90
C ARG A 43 -13.79 4.65 3.01
N SER A 44 -14.48 3.53 3.21
CA SER A 44 -15.94 3.51 3.27
C SER A 44 -16.46 4.04 4.61
N LYS A 45 -17.78 4.04 4.77
CA LYS A 45 -18.47 4.56 5.96
C LYS A 45 -18.16 3.80 7.23
N ILE A 46 -17.73 2.54 7.13
CA ILE A 46 -17.44 1.71 8.30
C ILE A 46 -16.08 1.98 8.91
N ASP A 47 -15.18 2.63 8.16
CA ASP A 47 -13.84 2.94 8.64
C ASP A 47 -13.88 4.21 9.51
N LYS A 48 -13.02 4.24 10.54
CA LYS A 48 -12.88 5.42 11.40
C LYS A 48 -12.41 6.65 10.62
N ARG A 49 -11.67 6.41 9.55
CA ARG A 49 -11.17 7.46 8.65
C ARG A 49 -11.99 7.52 7.37
N ARG A 50 -13.29 7.34 7.50
CA ARG A 50 -14.22 7.32 6.36
C ARG A 50 -14.06 8.55 5.47
N GLY A 51 -14.14 8.32 4.17
CA GLY A 51 -13.98 9.36 3.18
C GLY A 51 -12.54 9.76 2.89
N GLU A 52 -11.57 9.20 3.62
CA GLU A 52 -10.16 9.48 3.42
C GLU A 52 -9.64 8.66 2.24
N TRP A 53 -8.90 9.32 1.37
CA TRP A 53 -8.24 8.65 0.24
C TRP A 53 -6.88 8.14 0.66
N THR A 54 -6.52 6.95 0.17
CA THR A 54 -5.28 6.29 0.56
C THR A 54 -4.80 5.38 -0.57
N PHE A 55 -3.58 4.86 -0.40
CA PHE A 55 -3.09 3.78 -1.27
C PHE A 55 -3.52 2.43 -0.71
N PRO A 56 -3.69 1.41 -1.58
CA PRO A 56 -3.96 0.06 -1.10
C PRO A 56 -2.85 -0.45 -0.19
N GLY A 57 -3.21 -1.04 0.92
CA GLY A 57 -2.25 -1.59 1.85
C GLY A 57 -2.90 -1.96 3.17
N GLY A 58 -2.13 -2.62 4.02
CA GLY A 58 -2.63 -3.03 5.32
C GLY A 58 -1.60 -3.79 6.12
N HIS A 59 -2.05 -4.35 7.23
CA HIS A 59 -1.16 -5.06 8.15
C HIS A 59 -0.62 -6.35 7.55
N VAL A 60 0.68 -6.54 7.73
CA VAL A 60 1.37 -7.75 7.30
C VAL A 60 1.27 -8.76 8.44
N ASP A 61 0.83 -9.98 8.13
CA ASP A 61 0.75 -11.08 9.09
C ASP A 61 1.99 -11.97 9.01
N ASP A 62 2.28 -12.68 10.10
CA ASP A 62 3.38 -13.63 10.09
C ASP A 62 3.22 -14.70 9.00
N ALA A 63 1.98 -15.08 8.72
CA ALA A 63 1.66 -16.06 7.67
C ALA A 63 2.04 -15.59 6.28
N ASP A 64 2.20 -14.28 6.06
CA ASP A 64 2.60 -13.75 4.76
C ASP A 64 4.05 -14.11 4.40
N GLY A 65 4.89 -14.31 5.40
CA GLY A 65 6.29 -14.69 5.20
C GLY A 65 7.22 -13.54 4.90
N SER A 66 6.73 -12.43 4.37
CA SER A 66 7.52 -11.24 4.11
C SER A 66 6.61 -10.01 4.05
N ILE A 67 7.23 -8.83 4.16
CA ILE A 67 6.49 -7.58 4.05
C ILE A 67 5.95 -7.42 2.63
N GLU A 68 6.75 -7.79 1.64
CA GLU A 68 6.36 -7.73 0.23
C GLU A 68 5.13 -8.60 -0.04
N ALA A 69 5.15 -9.83 0.45
CA ALA A 69 4.02 -10.74 0.24
C ALA A 69 2.75 -10.24 0.92
N GLY A 70 2.89 -9.66 2.11
CA GLY A 70 1.75 -9.06 2.81
C GLY A 70 1.17 -7.87 2.05
N ALA A 71 2.05 -7.03 1.51
CA ALA A 71 1.61 -5.89 0.70
C ALA A 71 0.85 -6.34 -0.55
N ILE A 72 1.35 -7.37 -1.23
CA ILE A 72 0.70 -7.94 -2.41
C ILE A 72 -0.66 -8.53 -2.05
N ARG A 73 -0.75 -9.24 -0.94
CA ARG A 73 -2.00 -9.79 -0.47
C ARG A 73 -3.03 -8.69 -0.19
N GLU A 74 -2.62 -7.65 0.52
CA GLU A 74 -3.52 -6.52 0.82
C GLU A 74 -4.00 -5.81 -0.44
N LEU A 75 -3.11 -5.60 -1.41
CA LEU A 75 -3.49 -5.03 -2.70
C LEU A 75 -4.60 -5.86 -3.34
N TYR A 76 -4.43 -7.17 -3.37
CA TYR A 76 -5.41 -8.06 -3.97
C TYR A 76 -6.73 -8.04 -3.21
N GLU A 77 -6.68 -8.10 -1.89
CA GLU A 77 -7.89 -8.10 -1.07
C GLU A 77 -8.70 -6.82 -1.25
N GLU A 78 -8.04 -5.70 -1.40
CA GLU A 78 -8.70 -4.40 -1.46
C GLU A 78 -9.10 -3.98 -2.87
N THR A 79 -8.37 -4.40 -3.90
CA THR A 79 -8.56 -3.88 -5.25
C THR A 79 -8.75 -4.95 -6.32
N ASN A 80 -8.53 -6.21 -6.02
CA ASN A 80 -8.53 -7.31 -6.98
C ASN A 80 -7.31 -7.31 -7.93
N LEU A 81 -6.37 -6.40 -7.75
CA LEU A 81 -5.17 -6.38 -8.58
C LEU A 81 -4.12 -7.32 -8.01
N LYS A 82 -3.53 -8.13 -8.87
CA LYS A 82 -2.55 -9.13 -8.47
C LYS A 82 -1.20 -8.83 -9.13
N CYS A 83 -0.20 -8.52 -8.33
CA CYS A 83 1.15 -8.30 -8.84
C CYS A 83 2.11 -9.35 -8.32
N SER A 84 3.27 -9.47 -8.98
CA SER A 84 4.29 -10.44 -8.63
C SER A 84 5.39 -9.81 -7.80
N LEU A 85 6.02 -10.60 -6.95
CA LEU A 85 7.17 -10.14 -6.15
C LEU A 85 8.26 -9.52 -7.02
N LYS A 86 8.52 -10.11 -8.19
CA LYS A 86 9.56 -9.62 -9.10
C LYS A 86 9.30 -8.23 -9.64
N ASP A 87 8.05 -7.79 -9.64
CA ASP A 87 7.65 -6.49 -10.19
C ASP A 87 7.58 -5.39 -9.13
N LEU A 88 7.76 -5.74 -7.86
CA LEU A 88 7.75 -4.76 -6.79
C LEU A 88 9.10 -4.04 -6.68
N LEU A 89 9.04 -2.71 -6.63
CA LEU A 89 10.18 -1.87 -6.33
C LEU A 89 9.98 -1.26 -4.95
N TYR A 90 10.99 -1.38 -4.10
CA TYR A 90 10.93 -0.80 -2.77
C TYR A 90 11.15 0.71 -2.82
N LEU A 91 10.22 1.49 -2.29
CA LEU A 91 10.34 2.94 -2.24
C LEU A 91 10.96 3.43 -0.93
N GLY A 92 10.60 2.83 0.17
CA GLY A 92 11.10 3.24 1.47
C GLY A 92 10.09 3.04 2.59
N GLU A 93 10.55 3.31 3.79
CA GLU A 93 9.70 3.36 4.97
C GLU A 93 9.32 4.82 5.20
N PHE A 94 8.03 5.13 5.14
CA PHE A 94 7.52 6.48 5.36
C PHE A 94 6.46 6.43 6.45
N GLY A 95 6.88 6.80 7.65
CA GLY A 95 6.11 6.60 8.86
C GLY A 95 6.54 5.32 9.58
N PRO A 96 6.30 5.21 10.90
CA PRO A 96 6.75 4.05 11.66
C PRO A 96 6.16 2.75 11.13
N GLU A 97 6.99 1.82 10.76
CA GLU A 97 6.61 0.49 10.27
C GLU A 97 5.70 0.50 9.04
N LYS A 98 5.78 1.56 8.21
CA LYS A 98 5.00 1.66 6.97
C LYS A 98 5.93 1.58 5.77
N PHE A 99 5.87 0.46 5.06
CA PHE A 99 6.77 0.14 3.96
C PHE A 99 6.03 0.27 2.64
N TYR A 100 6.56 1.12 1.76
CA TYR A 100 5.93 1.44 0.48
C TYR A 100 6.67 0.77 -0.66
N PHE A 101 5.89 0.20 -1.57
CA PHE A 101 6.38 -0.45 -2.78
C PHE A 101 5.67 0.15 -3.99
N LEU A 102 6.32 0.07 -5.14
CA LEU A 102 5.79 0.55 -6.41
C LEU A 102 5.69 -0.61 -7.38
N THR A 103 4.61 -0.69 -8.15
CA THR A 103 4.51 -1.64 -9.24
C THR A 103 3.95 -0.96 -10.50
N GLN A 104 4.50 -1.35 -11.64
CA GLN A 104 4.03 -0.92 -12.95
C GLN A 104 3.28 -2.05 -13.67
N GLU A 105 3.25 -3.24 -13.06
CA GLU A 105 2.68 -4.45 -13.67
C GLU A 105 1.74 -5.16 -12.73
N TRP A 106 0.58 -5.55 -13.23
CA TRP A 106 -0.39 -6.34 -12.47
C TRP A 106 -1.35 -7.04 -13.42
N ASN A 107 -2.10 -8.00 -12.88
CA ASN A 107 -3.20 -8.66 -13.57
C ASN A 107 -4.51 -8.31 -12.88
N GLY A 108 -5.60 -8.35 -13.63
CA GLY A 108 -6.93 -8.08 -13.11
C GLY A 108 -7.35 -6.64 -13.31
N GLU A 109 -8.59 -6.38 -12.98
CA GLU A 109 -9.19 -5.06 -13.02
C GLU A 109 -9.60 -4.65 -11.62
N VAL A 110 -9.59 -3.34 -11.37
CA VAL A 110 -9.97 -2.82 -10.05
C VAL A 110 -11.39 -3.22 -9.70
N ASN A 111 -11.56 -3.84 -8.55
CA ASN A 111 -12.84 -4.13 -7.95
C ASN A 111 -12.70 -3.88 -6.45
N ILE A 112 -13.29 -2.80 -5.97
CA ILE A 112 -13.23 -2.42 -4.55
C ILE A 112 -14.41 -2.95 -3.75
N ASP A 113 -15.39 -3.59 -4.39
CA ASP A 113 -16.54 -4.21 -3.72
C ASP A 113 -16.20 -5.58 -3.13
N LYS A 114 -14.96 -5.80 -2.79
CA LYS A 114 -14.50 -7.05 -2.20
C LYS A 114 -14.60 -6.97 -0.68
N PRO A 115 -15.34 -7.87 -0.06
CA PRO A 115 -15.41 -7.88 1.41
C PRO A 115 -14.07 -8.31 2.01
N ASN A 116 -13.74 -7.70 3.14
CA ASN A 116 -12.59 -8.12 3.92
C ASN A 116 -12.75 -9.58 4.33
N PRO A 117 -11.76 -10.44 4.09
CA PRO A 117 -11.89 -11.88 4.39
C PRO A 117 -12.15 -12.17 5.87
N LYS A 118 -11.74 -11.30 6.77
CA LYS A 118 -11.90 -11.51 8.22
C LYS A 118 -13.22 -11.00 8.76
N THR A 119 -13.72 -9.89 8.21
CA THR A 119 -14.92 -9.22 8.75
C THR A 119 -16.13 -9.31 7.86
N GLY A 120 -15.95 -9.59 6.57
CA GLY A 120 -17.03 -9.59 5.59
C GLY A 120 -17.50 -8.20 5.18
N GLU A 121 -16.84 -7.14 5.67
CA GLU A 121 -17.25 -5.77 5.40
C GLU A 121 -16.52 -5.20 4.17
N ILE A 122 -17.21 -4.30 3.46
CA ILE A 122 -16.63 -3.59 2.32
C ILE A 122 -15.98 -2.32 2.84
N GLU A 123 -14.66 -2.28 2.80
CA GLU A 123 -13.87 -1.24 3.46
C GLU A 123 -13.61 0.00 2.60
N HIS A 124 -13.85 -0.10 1.30
CA HIS A 124 -13.60 1.00 0.36
C HIS A 124 -14.82 1.17 -0.54
N ASP A 125 -15.12 2.41 -0.92
CA ASP A 125 -16.34 2.73 -1.68
C ASP A 125 -16.10 3.50 -2.97
N ASP A 126 -14.86 3.84 -3.29
CA ASP A 126 -14.51 4.52 -4.54
C ASP A 126 -13.03 4.33 -4.85
N TYR A 127 -12.66 4.54 -6.10
CA TYR A 127 -11.26 4.55 -6.52
C TYR A 127 -11.06 5.53 -7.67
N LYS A 128 -9.83 5.98 -7.83
CA LYS A 128 -9.44 6.87 -8.93
C LYS A 128 -8.03 6.55 -9.39
N TRP A 129 -7.80 6.80 -10.67
CA TRP A 129 -6.47 6.81 -11.27
C TRP A 129 -6.13 8.27 -11.56
N LEU A 130 -5.16 8.83 -10.85
CA LEU A 130 -4.82 10.25 -10.97
C LEU A 130 -3.33 10.45 -11.10
N THR A 131 -2.93 11.46 -11.87
CA THR A 131 -1.54 11.89 -11.96
C THR A 131 -1.16 12.66 -10.69
N LEU A 132 0.15 12.83 -10.47
CA LEU A 132 0.62 13.63 -9.33
C LEU A 132 0.02 15.04 -9.39
N GLU A 133 0.01 15.66 -10.57
CA GLU A 133 -0.55 17.01 -10.72
C GLU A 133 -2.02 17.07 -10.33
N GLU A 134 -2.80 16.07 -10.76
CA GLU A 134 -4.22 16.01 -10.39
C GLU A 134 -4.41 15.84 -8.89
N ILE A 135 -3.58 15.03 -8.25
CA ILE A 135 -3.64 14.84 -6.81
C ILE A 135 -3.26 16.13 -6.08
N GLU A 136 -2.23 16.82 -6.54
CA GLU A 136 -1.80 18.08 -5.91
C GLU A 136 -2.80 19.20 -6.08
N ASN A 137 -3.54 19.21 -7.18
CA ASN A 137 -4.53 20.27 -7.47
C ASN A 137 -5.92 19.97 -6.92
N SER A 138 -6.06 18.90 -6.16
CA SER A 138 -7.33 18.46 -5.59
C SER A 138 -7.22 18.30 -4.09
N ASP A 139 -8.35 18.10 -3.42
CA ASP A 139 -8.37 17.95 -1.96
C ASP A 139 -8.13 16.49 -1.56
N PHE A 140 -6.90 16.06 -1.68
CA PHE A 140 -6.48 14.72 -1.24
C PHE A 140 -5.40 14.86 -0.16
N SER A 141 -5.72 15.59 0.90
CA SER A 141 -4.74 15.95 1.93
C SER A 141 -4.16 14.74 2.67
N SER A 142 -4.84 13.61 2.66
CA SER A 142 -4.33 12.37 3.25
C SER A 142 -3.24 11.70 2.41
N ILE A 143 -3.11 12.09 1.13
CA ILE A 143 -2.08 11.54 0.24
C ILE A 143 -0.81 12.38 0.38
N LYS A 144 0.26 11.73 0.79
CA LYS A 144 1.57 12.39 0.96
C LYS A 144 2.30 12.42 -0.39
N THR A 145 2.24 13.56 -1.06
CA THR A 145 2.74 13.68 -2.43
C THR A 145 4.25 13.48 -2.56
N TYR A 146 5.02 13.69 -1.49
CA TYR A 146 6.46 13.43 -1.57
C TYR A 146 6.78 11.96 -1.85
N ILE A 147 5.90 11.04 -1.43
CA ILE A 147 6.05 9.61 -1.73
C ILE A 147 5.85 9.38 -3.23
N LEU A 148 4.89 10.08 -3.84
CA LEU A 148 4.65 9.98 -5.28
C LEU A 148 5.80 10.55 -6.10
N ARG A 149 6.43 11.62 -5.63
CA ARG A 149 7.63 12.17 -6.28
C ARG A 149 8.76 11.16 -6.24
N ARG A 150 8.92 10.48 -5.11
CA ARG A 150 9.91 9.42 -4.98
C ARG A 150 9.62 8.28 -5.96
N ALA A 151 8.35 7.92 -6.12
CA ALA A 151 7.95 6.88 -7.06
C ALA A 151 8.32 7.27 -8.49
N LEU A 152 8.00 8.49 -8.90
CA LEU A 152 8.33 8.99 -10.24
C LEU A 152 9.84 9.04 -10.47
N ASP A 153 10.60 9.49 -9.49
CA ASP A 153 12.06 9.51 -9.59
C ASP A 153 12.62 8.11 -9.78
N THR A 154 12.03 7.13 -9.12
CA THR A 154 12.47 5.74 -9.20
C THR A 154 12.29 5.17 -10.61
N ILE A 155 11.17 5.42 -11.25
CA ILE A 155 10.90 4.88 -12.59
C ILE A 155 11.48 5.72 -13.71
N ASN A 156 11.76 6.99 -13.48
CA ASN A 156 12.32 7.89 -14.49
C ASN A 156 13.85 8.01 -14.39
N ALA A 157 14.45 7.29 -13.47
CA ALA A 157 15.90 7.32 -13.26
C ALA A 157 16.66 6.64 -14.39
#